data_f94a97e777e53af386e7c86d15e9df48
#
_entry.id   f94a97e777e53af386e7c86d15e9df48
#
_cell.length_a   1.000
_cell.length_b   1.000
_cell.length_c   1.000
_cell.angle_alpha   90.00
_cell.angle_beta   90.00
_cell.angle_gamma   90.00
#
_symmetry.space_group_name_H-M   'P 1'
#
loop_
_entity.id
_entity.type
_entity.pdbx_description
1 polymer ?
#
loop_
_entity_poly.entity_id
_entity_poly.type
_entity_poly.pdbx_seq_one_letter_code
_entity_poly.pdbx_strand_id
1 'polypeptide(L)'
;SEMCIRDRYMDQVLSYMERQTIRLDESDALTASMVNNYTKNALVPRAEGKKYNRDHLAYLTFVCILKQVMSVRDMDLLIRTELSDDRSVENGYRAFLESLDGALSSAVQEMGAYEGTDNLADAAVHFGLLSYAAGLVSRQYVAQLRARTEPAGKPDKAEAKKAAKSRKERKD
;
A
#
# COMPACT_ATOMS: atom_id res chain seq x y z
N SER A 1 22.59 -0.49 -7.97
CA SER A 1 23.11 0.36 -6.90
C SER A 1 23.03 -0.41 -5.60
N GLU A 2 24.16 -0.88 -5.08
CA GLU A 2 24.25 -1.57 -3.79
C GLU A 2 23.72 -0.64 -2.69
N MET A 3 22.57 -1.02 -2.13
CA MET A 3 22.00 -0.37 -0.97
C MET A 3 22.96 -0.59 0.20
N CYS A 4 23.70 0.46 0.55
CA CYS A 4 24.68 0.42 1.64
C CYS A 4 23.96 -0.02 2.93
N ILE A 5 24.35 -1.17 3.48
CA ILE A 5 23.72 -1.87 4.62
C ILE A 5 24.09 -1.12 5.92
N ARG A 6 23.69 0.13 6.06
CA ARG A 6 23.82 0.87 7.31
C ARG A 6 22.45 1.13 7.90
N ASP A 7 22.28 0.75 9.15
CA ASP A 7 21.13 1.16 9.94
C ASP A 7 20.98 2.69 9.87
N ARG A 8 19.74 3.14 9.71
CA ARG A 8 19.41 4.54 9.53
C ARG A 8 18.57 5.05 10.68
N TYR A 9 18.78 6.30 11.04
CA TYR A 9 17.88 7.01 11.95
C TYR A 9 16.66 7.56 11.18
N MET A 10 15.62 7.98 11.90
CA MET A 10 14.34 8.41 11.34
C MET A 10 14.49 9.48 10.24
N ASP A 11 15.30 10.49 10.45
CA ASP A 11 15.55 11.57 9.48
C ASP A 11 16.17 11.05 8.16
N GLN A 12 17.09 10.10 8.27
CA GLN A 12 17.71 9.45 7.11
C GLN A 12 16.72 8.54 6.37
N VAL A 13 15.82 7.87 7.10
CA VAL A 13 14.74 7.07 6.51
C VAL A 13 13.80 7.97 5.72
N LEU A 14 13.33 9.07 6.30
CA LEU A 14 12.43 10.00 5.63
C LEU A 14 13.06 10.59 4.36
N SER A 15 14.32 11.03 4.44
CA SER A 15 15.06 11.55 3.29
C SER A 15 15.30 10.48 2.20
N TYR A 16 15.53 9.23 2.59
CA TYR A 16 15.65 8.13 1.64
C TYR A 16 14.32 7.85 0.94
N MET A 17 13.23 7.72 1.69
CA MET A 17 11.91 7.44 1.15
C MET A 17 11.41 8.55 0.23
N GLU A 18 11.74 9.81 0.52
CA GLU A 18 11.42 10.94 -0.34
C GLU A 18 12.01 10.80 -1.73
N ARG A 19 13.20 10.24 -1.86
CA ARG A 19 13.87 10.03 -3.14
C ARG A 19 13.44 8.76 -3.88
N GLN A 20 12.84 7.79 -3.18
CA GLN A 20 12.55 6.47 -3.74
C GLN A 20 11.07 6.30 -4.13
N THR A 21 10.18 7.15 -3.65
CA THR A 21 8.75 7.01 -3.89
C THR A 21 8.22 8.09 -4.82
N ILE A 22 7.49 7.68 -5.85
CA ILE A 22 6.72 8.59 -6.69
C ILE A 22 5.48 9.00 -5.89
N ARG A 23 5.25 10.28 -5.73
CA ARG A 23 4.11 10.84 -5.01
C ARG A 23 3.21 11.57 -5.99
N LEU A 24 1.90 11.47 -5.76
CA LEU A 24 0.90 12.22 -6.52
C LEU A 24 0.81 13.67 -6.04
N ASP A 25 1.05 13.88 -4.74
CA ASP A 25 1.02 15.20 -4.09
C ASP A 25 2.14 15.31 -3.04
N GLU A 26 2.62 16.53 -2.76
CA GLU A 26 3.60 16.78 -1.71
C GLU A 26 3.06 16.44 -0.30
N SER A 27 1.74 16.55 -0.10
CA SER A 27 1.07 16.14 1.14
C SER A 27 1.17 14.64 1.42
N ASP A 28 1.49 13.82 0.41
CA ASP A 28 1.69 12.38 0.55
C ASP A 28 3.07 12.00 1.10
N ALA A 29 3.93 12.98 1.37
CA ALA A 29 5.25 12.74 1.94
C ALA A 29 5.17 11.97 3.26
N LEU A 30 6.06 10.98 3.41
CA LEU A 30 6.17 10.22 4.64
C LEU A 30 6.69 11.12 5.78
N THR A 31 6.01 11.10 6.91
CA THR A 31 6.41 11.83 8.11
C THR A 31 6.78 10.88 9.25
N ALA A 32 7.57 11.35 10.22
CA ALA A 32 7.90 10.59 11.43
C ALA A 32 6.64 10.12 12.19
N SER A 33 5.60 10.97 12.24
CA SER A 33 4.32 10.62 12.85
C SER A 33 3.64 9.46 12.13
N MET A 34 3.69 9.43 10.80
CA MET A 34 3.14 8.32 10.00
C MET A 34 3.91 7.03 10.24
N VAL A 35 5.25 7.06 10.26
CA VAL A 35 6.09 5.89 10.57
C VAL A 35 5.75 5.33 11.95
N ASN A 36 5.64 6.21 12.95
CA ASN A 36 5.27 5.82 14.31
C ASN A 36 3.87 5.19 14.36
N ASN A 37 2.92 5.73 13.60
CA ASN A 37 1.57 5.16 13.49
C ASN A 37 1.57 3.79 12.82
N TYR A 38 2.31 3.60 11.74
CA TYR A 38 2.45 2.31 11.06
C TYR A 38 3.10 1.26 11.97
N THR A 39 4.12 1.65 12.73
CA THR A 39 4.77 0.79 13.73
C THR A 39 3.82 0.42 14.86
N LYS A 40 3.03 1.38 15.35
CA LYS A 40 2.01 1.14 16.39
C LYS A 40 0.92 0.16 15.93
N ASN A 41 0.54 0.22 14.66
CA ASN A 41 -0.45 -0.66 14.05
C ASN A 41 0.15 -1.96 13.48
N ALA A 42 1.42 -2.24 13.76
CA ALA A 42 2.15 -3.43 13.29
C ALA A 42 2.25 -3.59 11.77
N LEU A 43 2.05 -2.51 10.99
CA LEU A 43 2.29 -2.49 9.54
C LEU A 43 3.78 -2.45 9.21
N VAL A 44 4.59 -1.92 10.10
CA VAL A 44 6.04 -1.85 9.99
C VAL A 44 6.63 -2.35 11.31
N PRO A 45 7.66 -3.20 11.29
CA PRO A 45 8.35 -3.64 12.50
C PRO A 45 8.87 -2.46 13.34
N ARG A 46 9.06 -2.68 14.63
CA ARG A 46 9.63 -1.66 15.52
C ARG A 46 11.12 -1.49 15.25
N ALA A 47 11.58 -0.24 15.26
CA ALA A 47 12.99 0.06 15.15
C ALA A 47 13.78 -0.52 16.34
N GLU A 48 14.96 -1.06 16.07
CA GLU A 48 15.89 -1.56 17.08
C GLU A 48 16.80 -0.42 17.55
N GLY A 49 16.67 -0.02 18.80
CA GLY A 49 17.48 1.08 19.36
C GLY A 49 17.38 2.39 18.56
N LYS A 50 16.19 2.73 18.04
CA LYS A 50 15.92 3.87 17.14
C LYS A 50 16.53 3.74 15.74
N LYS A 51 17.03 2.56 15.35
CA LYS A 51 17.62 2.30 14.04
C LYS A 51 16.70 1.47 13.17
N TYR A 52 16.66 1.82 11.90
CA TYR A 52 15.88 1.17 10.84
C TYR A 52 16.84 0.47 9.89
N ASN A 53 16.67 -0.82 9.70
CA ASN A 53 17.44 -1.64 8.78
C ASN A 53 16.77 -1.71 7.39
N ARG A 54 17.33 -2.55 6.51
CA ARG A 54 16.85 -2.78 5.15
C ARG A 54 15.40 -3.27 5.10
N ASP A 55 15.01 -4.15 6.02
CA ASP A 55 13.66 -4.71 6.04
C ASP A 55 12.63 -3.63 6.38
N HIS A 56 12.92 -2.76 7.32
CA HIS A 56 12.05 -1.60 7.60
C HIS A 56 11.81 -0.73 6.37
N LEU A 57 12.84 -0.52 5.53
CA LEU A 57 12.70 0.23 4.28
C LEU A 57 11.80 -0.49 3.29
N ALA A 58 11.89 -1.82 3.21
CA ALA A 58 10.99 -2.62 2.37
C ALA A 58 9.52 -2.46 2.81
N TYR A 59 9.23 -2.60 4.10
CA TYR A 59 7.89 -2.38 4.65
C TYR A 59 7.39 -0.96 4.40
N LEU A 60 8.22 0.06 4.62
CA LEU A 60 7.84 1.46 4.39
C LEU A 60 7.55 1.74 2.92
N THR A 61 8.36 1.21 1.99
CA THR A 61 8.12 1.36 0.56
C THR A 61 6.79 0.73 0.15
N PHE A 62 6.51 -0.48 0.62
CA PHE A 62 5.25 -1.17 0.38
C PHE A 62 4.05 -0.34 0.87
N VAL A 63 4.12 0.14 2.12
CA VAL A 63 3.06 0.95 2.71
C VAL A 63 2.89 2.29 1.97
N CYS A 64 3.98 3.00 1.67
CA CYS A 64 3.91 4.31 1.02
C CYS A 64 3.27 4.26 -0.38
N ILE A 65 3.49 3.18 -1.12
CA ILE A 65 2.89 3.01 -2.45
C ILE A 65 1.43 2.59 -2.33
N LEU A 66 1.13 1.55 -1.55
CA LEU A 66 -0.21 0.99 -1.48
C LEU A 66 -1.21 1.82 -0.67
N LYS A 67 -0.76 2.66 0.28
CA LYS A 67 -1.66 3.55 1.03
C LYS A 67 -2.48 4.49 0.15
N GLN A 68 -2.01 4.76 -1.07
CA GLN A 68 -2.67 5.65 -2.03
C GLN A 68 -3.91 5.00 -2.66
N VAL A 69 -4.00 3.67 -2.63
CA VAL A 69 -5.03 2.90 -3.33
C VAL A 69 -5.74 1.88 -2.45
N MET A 70 -5.24 1.64 -1.23
CA MET A 70 -5.76 0.60 -0.33
C MET A 70 -6.00 1.10 1.08
N SER A 71 -6.91 0.44 1.79
CA SER A 71 -7.12 0.66 3.23
C SER A 71 -5.98 0.07 4.07
N VAL A 72 -5.80 0.62 5.29
CA VAL A 72 -4.82 0.08 6.27
C VAL A 72 -5.07 -1.42 6.54
N ARG A 73 -6.34 -1.84 6.63
CA ARG A 73 -6.72 -3.23 6.88
C ARG A 73 -6.32 -4.15 5.72
N ASP A 74 -6.46 -3.69 4.49
CA ASP A 74 -6.08 -4.47 3.30
C ASP A 74 -4.56 -4.55 3.18
N MET A 75 -3.86 -3.44 3.44
CA MET A 75 -2.40 -3.43 3.48
C MET A 75 -1.84 -4.36 4.55
N ASP A 76 -2.41 -4.40 5.75
CA ASP A 76 -1.99 -5.31 6.83
C ASP A 76 -2.10 -6.78 6.40
N LEU A 77 -3.19 -7.15 5.74
CA LEU A 77 -3.37 -8.49 5.20
C LEU A 77 -2.29 -8.83 4.16
N LEU A 78 -2.03 -7.92 3.21
CA LEU A 78 -1.03 -8.14 2.16
C LEU A 78 0.39 -8.20 2.72
N ILE A 79 0.74 -7.33 3.66
CA ILE A 79 2.05 -7.32 4.33
C ILE A 79 2.30 -8.66 5.01
N ARG A 80 1.34 -9.15 5.79
CA ARG A 80 1.45 -10.46 6.45
C ARG A 80 1.55 -11.62 5.47
N THR A 81 1.02 -11.48 4.26
CA THR A 81 1.08 -12.53 3.24
C THR A 81 2.37 -12.45 2.41
N GLU A 82 2.77 -11.26 1.98
CA GLU A 82 3.86 -11.06 1.04
C GLU A 82 5.23 -10.85 1.69
N LEU A 83 5.25 -10.25 2.88
CA LEU A 83 6.46 -9.94 3.64
C LEU A 83 6.57 -10.79 4.92
N SER A 84 5.93 -11.96 4.96
CA SER A 84 6.01 -12.90 6.09
C SER A 84 7.36 -13.60 6.15
N ASP A 85 7.74 -14.04 7.36
CA ASP A 85 8.99 -14.79 7.61
C ASP A 85 9.10 -16.07 6.77
N ASP A 86 7.98 -16.71 6.43
CA ASP A 86 7.93 -17.90 5.57
C ASP A 86 8.46 -17.66 4.14
N ARG A 87 8.40 -16.42 3.67
CA ARG A 87 8.82 -16.01 2.32
C ARG A 87 10.15 -15.28 2.26
N SER A 88 10.71 -14.90 3.37
CA SER A 88 11.71 -13.84 3.59
C SER A 88 11.27 -12.47 3.07
N VAL A 89 11.53 -11.43 3.85
CA VAL A 89 11.19 -10.03 3.49
C VAL A 89 11.87 -9.63 2.17
N GLU A 90 13.10 -10.09 1.94
CA GLU A 90 13.84 -9.81 0.72
C GLU A 90 13.14 -10.36 -0.53
N ASN A 91 12.67 -11.61 -0.50
CA ASN A 91 12.01 -12.23 -1.65
C ASN A 91 10.63 -11.60 -1.91
N GLY A 92 9.86 -11.34 -0.85
CA GLY A 92 8.57 -10.64 -0.97
C GLY A 92 8.74 -9.22 -1.53
N TYR A 93 9.74 -8.50 -1.05
CA TYR A 93 10.03 -7.15 -1.54
C TYR A 93 10.53 -7.14 -3.00
N ARG A 94 11.34 -8.11 -3.40
CA ARG A 94 11.76 -8.25 -4.81
C ARG A 94 10.57 -8.50 -5.73
N ALA A 95 9.69 -9.42 -5.37
CA ALA A 95 8.47 -9.69 -6.13
C ALA A 95 7.55 -8.47 -6.22
N PHE A 96 7.46 -7.69 -5.13
CA PHE A 96 6.72 -6.43 -5.12
C PHE A 96 7.32 -5.41 -6.10
N LEU A 97 8.63 -5.23 -6.13
CA LEU A 97 9.29 -4.31 -7.06
C LEU A 97 9.14 -4.76 -8.52
N GLU A 98 9.23 -6.05 -8.81
CA GLU A 98 9.00 -6.60 -10.15
C GLU A 98 7.55 -6.34 -10.61
N SER A 99 6.58 -6.50 -9.72
CA SER A 99 5.17 -6.21 -10.00
C SER A 99 4.93 -4.71 -10.23
N LEU A 100 5.59 -3.84 -9.44
CA LEU A 100 5.53 -2.40 -9.61
C LEU A 100 6.11 -1.96 -10.94
N ASP A 101 7.28 -2.49 -11.32
CA ASP A 101 7.93 -2.21 -12.60
C ASP A 101 7.04 -2.65 -13.78
N GLY A 102 6.42 -3.81 -13.68
CA GLY A 102 5.47 -4.31 -14.67
C GLY A 102 4.23 -3.39 -14.81
N ALA A 103 3.68 -2.94 -13.69
CA ALA A 103 2.53 -2.04 -13.68
C ALA A 103 2.87 -0.66 -14.29
N LEU A 104 4.03 -0.09 -13.91
CA LEU A 104 4.51 1.18 -14.47
C LEU A 104 4.79 1.06 -15.97
N SER A 105 5.44 -0.02 -16.40
CA SER A 105 5.72 -0.28 -17.82
C SER A 105 4.44 -0.40 -18.64
N SER A 106 3.42 -1.07 -18.11
CA SER A 106 2.10 -1.18 -18.77
C SER A 106 1.42 0.19 -18.88
N ALA A 107 1.49 1.01 -17.83
CA ALA A 107 0.92 2.36 -17.86
C ALA A 107 1.63 3.26 -18.89
N VAL A 108 2.97 3.19 -18.98
CA VAL A 108 3.75 3.93 -19.98
C VAL A 108 3.42 3.47 -21.38
N GLN A 109 3.28 2.17 -21.60
CA GLN A 109 2.87 1.63 -22.92
C GLN A 109 1.48 2.13 -23.32
N GLU A 110 0.52 2.14 -22.39
CA GLU A 110 -0.83 2.67 -22.62
C GLU A 110 -0.80 4.17 -22.94
N MET A 111 0.08 4.94 -22.28
CA MET A 111 0.29 6.36 -22.60
C MET A 111 0.70 6.60 -24.05
N GLY A 112 1.42 5.67 -24.68
CA GLY A 112 1.83 5.78 -26.09
C GLY A 112 0.66 5.97 -27.05
N ALA A 113 -0.53 5.47 -26.73
CA ALA A 113 -1.74 5.69 -27.52
C ALA A 113 -2.24 7.16 -27.52
N TYR A 114 -1.77 7.96 -26.58
CA TYR A 114 -2.13 9.37 -26.39
C TYR A 114 -0.97 10.32 -26.72
N GLU A 115 0.14 9.82 -27.24
CA GLU A 115 1.29 10.64 -27.63
C GLU A 115 0.90 11.63 -28.74
N GLY A 116 1.19 12.91 -28.52
CA GLY A 116 0.86 13.98 -29.48
C GLY A 116 -0.63 14.37 -29.53
N THR A 117 -1.46 13.86 -28.61
CA THR A 117 -2.85 14.30 -28.52
C THR A 117 -2.96 15.67 -27.85
N ASP A 118 -3.79 16.55 -28.41
CA ASP A 118 -4.20 17.80 -27.75
C ASP A 118 -5.36 17.57 -26.74
N ASN A 119 -5.95 16.38 -26.74
CA ASN A 119 -7.09 16.04 -25.88
C ASN A 119 -6.62 15.46 -24.53
N LEU A 120 -6.03 16.29 -23.71
CA LEU A 120 -5.55 15.91 -22.37
C LEU A 120 -6.70 15.45 -21.44
N ALA A 121 -7.91 15.97 -21.65
CA ALA A 121 -9.07 15.60 -20.84
C ALA A 121 -9.47 14.14 -21.08
N ASP A 122 -9.53 13.68 -22.34
CA ASP A 122 -9.85 12.28 -22.66
C ASP A 122 -8.77 11.34 -22.11
N ALA A 123 -7.51 11.67 -22.24
CA ALA A 123 -6.41 10.90 -21.67
C ALA A 123 -6.55 10.79 -20.14
N ALA A 124 -6.83 11.89 -19.46
CA ALA A 124 -7.01 11.92 -18.01
C ALA A 124 -8.22 11.07 -17.57
N VAL A 125 -9.35 11.16 -18.28
CA VAL A 125 -10.54 10.33 -18.03
C VAL A 125 -10.23 8.84 -18.24
N HIS A 126 -9.55 8.49 -19.35
CA HIS A 126 -9.17 7.10 -19.62
C HIS A 126 -8.36 6.50 -18.47
N PHE A 127 -7.28 7.15 -18.06
CA PHE A 127 -6.44 6.65 -16.94
C PHE A 127 -7.16 6.65 -15.59
N GLY A 128 -8.07 7.61 -15.36
CA GLY A 128 -8.94 7.62 -14.20
C GLY A 128 -9.87 6.41 -14.14
N LEU A 129 -10.49 6.06 -15.27
CA LEU A 129 -11.36 4.88 -15.39
C LEU A 129 -10.55 3.58 -15.29
N LEU A 130 -9.35 3.52 -15.87
CA LEU A 130 -8.45 2.38 -15.75
C LEU A 130 -8.05 2.15 -14.27
N SER A 131 -7.70 3.20 -13.57
CA SER A 131 -7.40 3.16 -12.12
C SER A 131 -8.60 2.65 -11.32
N TYR A 132 -9.80 3.14 -11.61
CA TYR A 132 -11.04 2.67 -10.97
C TYR A 132 -11.26 1.17 -11.20
N ALA A 133 -11.15 0.71 -12.45
CA ALA A 133 -11.34 -0.69 -12.82
C ALA A 133 -10.29 -1.59 -12.13
N ALA A 134 -9.02 -1.21 -12.17
CA ALA A 134 -7.94 -1.91 -11.47
C ALA A 134 -8.19 -1.98 -9.96
N GLY A 135 -8.69 -0.90 -9.35
CA GLY A 135 -9.08 -0.86 -7.96
C GLY A 135 -10.22 -1.84 -7.60
N LEU A 136 -11.20 -2.04 -8.50
CA LEU A 136 -12.24 -3.05 -8.32
C LEU A 136 -11.66 -4.47 -8.32
N VAL A 137 -10.79 -4.78 -9.28
CA VAL A 137 -10.11 -6.08 -9.37
C VAL A 137 -9.26 -6.34 -8.13
N SER A 138 -8.47 -5.36 -7.71
CA SER A 138 -7.65 -5.44 -6.51
C SER A 138 -8.48 -5.79 -5.26
N ARG A 139 -9.59 -5.08 -5.03
CA ARG A 139 -10.51 -5.36 -3.91
C ARG A 139 -11.11 -6.77 -3.98
N GLN A 140 -11.41 -7.27 -5.18
CA GLN A 140 -11.90 -8.63 -5.37
C GLN A 140 -10.87 -9.67 -4.92
N TYR A 141 -9.60 -9.50 -5.28
CA TYR A 141 -8.53 -10.41 -4.85
C TYR A 141 -8.26 -10.32 -3.34
N VAL A 142 -8.27 -9.12 -2.77
CA VAL A 142 -8.13 -8.93 -1.31
C VAL A 142 -9.27 -9.63 -0.57
N ALA A 143 -10.52 -9.53 -1.06
CA ALA A 143 -11.66 -10.22 -0.46
C ALA A 143 -11.51 -11.75 -0.52
N GLN A 144 -11.04 -12.29 -1.65
CA GLN A 144 -10.77 -13.73 -1.79
C GLN A 144 -9.65 -14.19 -0.87
N LEU A 145 -8.56 -13.42 -0.77
CA LEU A 145 -7.45 -13.71 0.13
C LEU A 145 -7.93 -13.73 1.58
N ARG A 146 -8.70 -12.74 1.99
CA ARG A 146 -9.29 -12.65 3.32
C ARG A 146 -10.15 -13.86 3.65
N ALA A 147 -11.01 -14.29 2.74
CA ALA A 147 -11.84 -15.46 2.92
C ALA A 147 -11.04 -16.77 3.09
N ARG A 148 -9.83 -16.83 2.55
CA ARG A 148 -8.94 -18.00 2.67
C ARG A 148 -8.09 -17.99 3.96
N THR A 149 -7.74 -16.82 4.45
CA THR A 149 -6.78 -16.64 5.56
C THR A 149 -7.46 -16.35 6.89
N GLU A 150 -8.60 -15.71 6.88
CA GLU A 150 -9.38 -15.40 8.08
C GLU A 150 -10.53 -16.42 8.20
N PRO A 151 -10.52 -17.35 9.16
CA PRO A 151 -11.66 -18.25 9.38
C PRO A 151 -12.90 -17.43 9.67
N ALA A 152 -14.06 -17.88 9.15
CA ALA A 152 -15.37 -17.26 9.35
C ALA A 152 -15.70 -17.15 10.85
N GLY A 153 -15.29 -16.04 11.49
CA GLY A 153 -15.41 -15.92 12.94
C GLY A 153 -15.25 -14.50 13.45
N LYS A 154 -16.37 -13.84 13.53
CA LYS A 154 -16.80 -12.56 14.12
C LYS A 154 -16.98 -11.44 13.10
N PRO A 155 -18.25 -10.97 12.95
CA PRO A 155 -18.52 -9.75 12.19
C PRO A 155 -17.75 -8.60 12.80
N ASP A 156 -17.16 -7.79 11.93
CA ASP A 156 -16.39 -6.61 12.31
C ASP A 156 -17.20 -5.75 13.28
N LYS A 157 -16.58 -5.32 14.38
CA LYS A 157 -17.28 -4.47 15.39
C LYS A 157 -17.86 -3.18 14.76
N ALA A 158 -17.34 -2.76 13.62
CA ALA A 158 -17.84 -1.62 12.85
C ALA A 158 -19.12 -1.98 12.05
N GLU A 159 -19.19 -3.16 11.44
CA GLU A 159 -20.40 -3.65 10.76
C GLU A 159 -21.48 -4.02 11.75
N ALA A 160 -21.13 -4.63 12.88
CA ALA A 160 -22.08 -4.90 13.96
C ALA A 160 -22.69 -3.61 14.54
N LYS A 161 -21.90 -2.54 14.69
CA LYS A 161 -22.41 -1.22 15.10
C LYS A 161 -23.30 -0.56 14.04
N LYS A 162 -22.96 -0.68 12.74
CA LYS A 162 -23.82 -0.17 11.64
C LYS A 162 -25.14 -0.94 11.55
N ALA A 163 -25.10 -2.26 11.64
CA ALA A 163 -26.29 -3.11 11.63
C ALA A 163 -27.19 -2.85 12.85
N ALA A 164 -26.61 -2.63 14.04
CA ALA A 164 -27.35 -2.28 15.25
C ALA A 164 -28.01 -0.89 15.16
N LYS A 165 -27.33 0.10 14.53
CA LYS A 165 -27.87 1.44 14.31
C LYS A 165 -29.03 1.43 13.30
N SER A 166 -28.89 0.73 12.19
CA SER A 166 -29.93 0.57 11.17
C SER A 166 -31.18 -0.19 11.68
N ARG A 167 -31.00 -1.10 12.65
CA ARG A 167 -32.16 -1.77 13.30
C ARG A 167 -32.90 -0.86 14.28
N LYS A 168 -32.24 0.10 14.91
CA LYS A 168 -32.92 1.08 15.79
C LYS A 168 -33.71 2.10 14.99
N GLU A 169 -33.16 2.58 13.86
CA GLU A 169 -33.82 3.57 13.00
C GLU A 169 -35.05 3.02 12.23
N ARG A 170 -35.28 1.70 12.24
CA ARG A 170 -36.48 1.07 11.64
C ARG A 170 -37.60 0.73 12.65
N LYS A 171 -37.42 1.05 13.93
CA LYS A 171 -38.39 0.76 14.98
C LYS A 171 -39.05 2.01 15.57
N ASP A 172 -38.61 3.18 15.15
CA ASP A 172 -39.28 4.46 15.40
C ASP A 172 -39.99 4.94 14.10
#